data_b03fc0d32dee526b3f83af8d1ead7b50
#
_entry.id   b03fc0d32dee526b3f83af8d1ead7b50
#
_cell.length_a   1.000
_cell.length_b   1.000
_cell.length_c   1.000
_cell.angle_alpha   90.00
_cell.angle_beta   90.00
_cell.angle_gamma   90.00
#
_symmetry.space_group_name_H-M   'P 1'
#
loop_
_entity.id
_entity.type
_entity.pdbx_description
1 polymer ?
#
loop_
_entity_poly.entity_id
_entity_poly.type
_entity_poly.pdbx_seq_one_letter_code
_entity_poly.pdbx_strand_id
1 'polypeptide(L)'
;MENKTFYNEVLTDHNLHPGHKHALDDANMILEGVNPSCGDDIFLNLKFEDGVIKDGSFQGDGCAISQASADMMLDLIVGKTKEEALQLADIFLRMIKGEASDDEIDQLEEASVLKNISHMPARVKCAVLGWRTLNEMFKDGK
;
A
#
# COMPACT_ATOMS: atom_id res chain seq x y z
N MET A 1 2.35 -19.35 -14.52
CA MET A 1 1.09 -20.02 -14.28
C MET A 1 0.73 -20.06 -12.81
N GLU A 2 1.53 -20.75 -12.01
CA GLU A 2 1.28 -20.81 -10.57
C GLU A 2 1.33 -19.44 -9.93
N ASN A 3 2.31 -18.62 -10.33
CA ASN A 3 2.44 -17.26 -9.79
C ASN A 3 1.22 -16.42 -10.09
N LYS A 4 0.67 -16.59 -11.29
CA LYS A 4 -0.51 -15.84 -11.70
C LYS A 4 -1.72 -16.23 -10.87
N THR A 5 -1.88 -17.53 -10.59
CA THR A 5 -2.99 -18.01 -9.77
C THR A 5 -2.88 -17.48 -8.34
N PHE A 6 -1.70 -17.59 -7.75
CA PHE A 6 -1.48 -17.10 -6.40
C PHE A 6 -1.72 -15.59 -6.32
N TYR A 7 -1.20 -14.86 -7.28
CA TYR A 7 -1.38 -13.42 -7.39
C TYR A 7 -2.87 -13.07 -7.38
N ASN A 8 -3.65 -13.77 -8.21
CA ASN A 8 -5.09 -13.50 -8.30
C ASN A 8 -5.82 -13.82 -7.00
N GLU A 9 -5.44 -14.89 -6.32
CA GLU A 9 -6.09 -15.27 -5.06
C GLU A 9 -5.85 -14.23 -3.96
N VAL A 10 -4.61 -13.79 -3.80
CA VAL A 10 -4.27 -12.80 -2.78
C VAL A 10 -4.94 -11.47 -3.07
N LEU A 11 -4.87 -11.01 -4.32
CA LEU A 11 -5.51 -9.75 -4.70
C LEU A 11 -7.02 -9.83 -4.55
N THR A 12 -7.63 -10.96 -4.92
CA THR A 12 -9.06 -11.13 -4.80
C THR A 12 -9.50 -11.05 -3.34
N ASP A 13 -8.76 -11.71 -2.46
CA ASP A 13 -9.10 -11.69 -1.04
C ASP A 13 -9.05 -10.27 -0.47
N HIS A 14 -7.97 -9.54 -0.75
CA HIS A 14 -7.86 -8.16 -0.26
C HIS A 14 -8.88 -7.23 -0.90
N ASN A 15 -9.33 -7.55 -2.10
CA ASN A 15 -10.32 -6.73 -2.78
C ASN A 15 -11.74 -7.00 -2.27
N LEU A 16 -12.06 -8.28 -1.99
CA LEU A 16 -13.38 -8.66 -1.50
C LEU A 16 -13.54 -8.45 0.00
N HIS A 17 -12.46 -8.61 0.75
CA HIS A 17 -12.48 -8.53 2.22
C HIS A 17 -11.39 -7.60 2.73
N PRO A 18 -11.40 -6.31 2.31
CA PRO A 18 -10.36 -5.38 2.73
C PRO A 18 -10.56 -4.96 4.18
N GLY A 19 -9.75 -5.53 5.05
CA GLY A 19 -9.86 -5.28 6.48
C GLY A 19 -9.64 -3.84 6.88
N HIS A 20 -8.98 -3.06 6.03
CA HIS A 20 -8.63 -1.66 6.34
C HIS A 20 -9.43 -0.64 5.54
N LYS A 21 -10.45 -1.07 4.80
CA LYS A 21 -11.26 -0.12 4.02
C LYS A 21 -12.46 0.33 4.85
N HIS A 22 -12.26 1.37 5.64
CA HIS A 22 -13.30 1.93 6.49
C HIS A 22 -12.90 3.33 6.95
N ALA A 23 -13.82 4.03 7.57
CA ALA A 23 -13.51 5.33 8.18
C ALA A 23 -12.66 5.12 9.44
N LEU A 24 -11.85 6.11 9.76
CA LEU A 24 -11.05 6.08 10.98
C LEU A 24 -11.29 7.41 11.70
N ASP A 25 -12.20 7.40 12.67
CA ASP A 25 -12.68 8.62 13.31
C ASP A 25 -11.60 9.36 14.08
N ASP A 26 -10.63 8.65 14.63
CA ASP A 26 -9.57 9.27 15.41
C ASP A 26 -8.28 9.42 14.62
N ALA A 27 -8.35 9.39 13.30
CA ALA A 27 -7.19 9.64 12.46
C ALA A 27 -6.68 11.05 12.69
N ASN A 28 -5.36 11.18 12.82
CA ASN A 28 -4.72 12.50 12.93
C ASN A 28 -3.85 12.82 11.72
N MET A 29 -3.78 11.91 10.76
CA MET A 29 -3.10 12.16 9.48
C MET A 29 -3.99 11.61 8.36
N ILE A 30 -4.38 12.49 7.44
CA ILE A 30 -5.22 12.12 6.31
C ILE A 30 -4.65 12.76 5.06
N LEU A 31 -4.51 11.98 4.01
CA LEU A 31 -4.04 12.50 2.73
C LEU A 31 -4.70 11.78 1.58
N GLU A 32 -5.13 12.54 0.59
CA GLU A 32 -5.72 12.00 -0.62
C GLU A 32 -4.64 11.66 -1.64
N GLY A 33 -4.73 10.48 -2.24
CA GLY A 33 -3.86 10.06 -3.33
C GLY A 33 -4.71 9.81 -4.57
N VAL A 34 -4.30 10.38 -5.69
CA VAL A 34 -5.06 10.30 -6.94
C VAL A 34 -4.19 9.75 -8.05
N ASN A 35 -4.76 8.83 -8.83
CA ASN A 35 -4.15 8.35 -10.07
C ASN A 35 -5.14 8.58 -11.20
N PRO A 36 -5.05 9.73 -11.88
CA PRO A 36 -6.04 10.07 -12.92
C PRO A 36 -6.09 9.09 -14.08
N SER A 37 -4.98 8.43 -14.36
CA SER A 37 -4.89 7.49 -15.49
C SER A 37 -5.88 6.34 -15.36
N CYS A 38 -6.15 5.90 -14.13
CA CYS A 38 -7.05 4.77 -13.87
C CYS A 38 -8.29 5.17 -13.10
N GLY A 39 -8.43 6.45 -12.76
CA GLY A 39 -9.55 6.93 -11.97
C GLY A 39 -9.48 6.54 -10.51
N ASP A 40 -8.28 6.20 -10.02
CA ASP A 40 -8.11 5.86 -8.61
C ASP A 40 -8.06 7.13 -7.77
N ASP A 41 -8.79 7.11 -6.67
CA ASP A 41 -8.86 8.26 -5.75
C ASP A 41 -9.07 7.70 -4.35
N ILE A 42 -8.00 7.61 -3.57
CA ILE A 42 -8.07 7.02 -2.24
C ILE A 42 -7.62 8.02 -1.19
N PHE A 43 -8.22 7.89 -0.01
CA PHE A 43 -7.84 8.67 1.17
C PHE A 43 -7.18 7.73 2.15
N LEU A 44 -5.94 8.05 2.51
CA LEU A 44 -5.20 7.29 3.51
C LEU A 44 -5.36 7.98 4.85
N ASN A 45 -5.85 7.24 5.83
CA ASN A 45 -6.10 7.75 7.18
C ASN A 45 -5.21 6.99 8.16
N LEU A 46 -4.43 7.71 8.95
CA LEU A 46 -3.57 7.08 9.95
C LEU A 46 -3.77 7.72 11.32
N LYS A 47 -3.66 6.91 12.34
CA LYS A 47 -3.53 7.37 13.71
C LYS A 47 -2.07 7.17 14.10
N PHE A 48 -1.34 8.27 14.18
CA PHE A 48 0.10 8.25 14.44
C PHE A 48 0.37 8.93 15.76
N GLU A 49 0.92 8.16 16.72
CA GLU A 49 1.20 8.67 18.06
C GLU A 49 2.48 8.03 18.58
N ASP A 50 3.27 8.83 19.29
CA ASP A 50 4.51 8.37 19.95
C ASP A 50 5.48 7.69 18.98
N GLY A 51 5.51 8.18 17.74
CA GLY A 51 6.39 7.65 16.71
C GLY A 51 5.93 6.35 16.07
N VAL A 52 4.73 5.89 16.41
CA VAL A 52 4.20 4.60 15.94
C VAL A 52 2.85 4.81 15.26
N ILE A 53 2.63 4.05 14.18
CA ILE A 53 1.35 4.03 13.49
C ILE A 53 0.43 3.11 14.28
N LYS A 54 -0.49 3.69 15.04
CA LYS A 54 -1.36 2.91 15.93
C LYS A 54 -2.51 2.25 15.19
N ASP A 55 -2.99 2.87 14.12
CA ASP A 55 -4.09 2.34 13.34
C ASP A 55 -4.05 2.99 11.96
N GLY A 56 -4.77 2.39 11.02
CA GLY A 56 -4.82 2.93 9.67
C GLY A 56 -5.98 2.36 8.88
N SER A 57 -6.46 3.16 7.94
CA SER A 57 -7.53 2.73 7.04
C SER A 57 -7.40 3.49 5.73
N PHE A 58 -8.19 3.07 4.75
CA PHE A 58 -8.32 3.83 3.52
C PHE A 58 -9.78 3.85 3.09
N GLN A 59 -10.12 4.86 2.30
CA GLN A 59 -11.46 5.03 1.75
C GLN A 59 -11.32 5.53 0.33
N GLY A 60 -12.42 5.54 -0.42
CA GLY A 60 -12.44 6.04 -1.77
C GLY A 60 -12.64 4.94 -2.78
N ASP A 61 -12.40 5.26 -4.04
CA ASP A 61 -12.61 4.35 -5.16
C ASP A 61 -11.33 4.14 -5.94
N GLY A 62 -11.18 2.92 -6.46
CA GLY A 62 -10.02 2.62 -7.27
C GLY A 62 -10.18 1.24 -7.89
N CYS A 63 -9.23 0.87 -8.72
CA CYS A 63 -9.24 -0.45 -9.33
C CYS A 63 -8.89 -1.51 -8.26
N ALA A 64 -9.09 -2.77 -8.61
CA ALA A 64 -8.81 -3.88 -7.69
C ALA A 64 -7.36 -3.84 -7.20
N ILE A 65 -6.42 -3.48 -8.06
CA ILE A 65 -5.01 -3.46 -7.71
C ILE A 65 -4.69 -2.34 -6.72
N SER A 66 -5.22 -1.13 -6.94
CA SER A 66 -4.93 -0.02 -6.04
C SER A 66 -5.50 -0.26 -4.64
N GLN A 67 -6.71 -0.81 -4.57
CA GLN A 67 -7.35 -1.08 -3.29
C GLN A 67 -6.69 -2.24 -2.55
N ALA A 68 -6.38 -3.33 -3.26
CA ALA A 68 -5.71 -4.46 -2.63
C ALA A 68 -4.31 -4.07 -2.14
N SER A 69 -3.58 -3.28 -2.93
CA SER A 69 -2.25 -2.83 -2.54
C SER A 69 -2.30 -1.96 -1.28
N ALA A 70 -3.27 -1.04 -1.20
CA ALA A 70 -3.44 -0.20 -0.02
C ALA A 70 -3.76 -1.05 1.22
N ASP A 71 -4.63 -2.03 1.06
CA ASP A 71 -4.99 -2.91 2.16
C ASP A 71 -3.78 -3.71 2.66
N MET A 72 -3.01 -4.27 1.74
CA MET A 72 -1.80 -5.01 2.09
C MET A 72 -0.76 -4.11 2.76
N MET A 73 -0.63 -2.88 2.29
CA MET A 73 0.27 -1.91 2.91
C MET A 73 -0.11 -1.68 4.38
N LEU A 74 -1.40 -1.47 4.62
CA LEU A 74 -1.85 -1.20 5.99
C LEU A 74 -1.65 -2.41 6.91
N ASP A 75 -1.80 -3.63 6.38
CA ASP A 75 -1.47 -4.82 7.15
C ASP A 75 -0.02 -4.80 7.64
N LEU A 76 0.88 -4.27 6.81
CA LEU A 76 2.30 -4.22 7.14
C LEU A 76 2.65 -3.09 8.10
N ILE A 77 2.09 -1.91 7.89
CA ILE A 77 2.60 -0.72 8.58
C ILE A 77 1.92 -0.43 9.92
N VAL A 78 0.70 -0.92 10.13
CA VAL A 78 0.03 -0.71 11.42
C VAL A 78 0.83 -1.43 12.49
N GLY A 79 1.16 -0.69 13.56
CA GLY A 79 2.01 -1.21 14.63
C GLY A 79 3.49 -0.93 14.44
N LYS A 80 3.88 -0.36 13.33
CA LYS A 80 5.29 -0.05 13.03
C LYS A 80 5.61 1.41 13.33
N THR A 81 6.90 1.67 13.52
CA THR A 81 7.36 3.06 13.64
C THR A 81 7.31 3.72 12.28
N LYS A 82 7.34 5.05 12.30
CA LYS A 82 7.43 5.84 11.07
C LYS A 82 8.59 5.38 10.19
N GLU A 83 9.76 5.20 10.81
CA GLU A 83 10.96 4.80 10.08
C GLU A 83 10.81 3.44 9.44
N GLU A 84 10.23 2.49 10.17
CA GLU A 84 10.01 1.15 9.64
C GLU A 84 9.02 1.17 8.48
N ALA A 85 7.94 1.96 8.62
CA ALA A 85 6.93 2.06 7.58
C ALA A 85 7.52 2.68 6.31
N LEU A 86 8.33 3.73 6.46
CA LEU A 86 8.96 4.36 5.31
C LEU A 86 9.99 3.47 4.65
N GLN A 87 10.69 2.66 5.43
CA GLN A 87 11.63 1.69 4.89
C GLN A 87 10.89 0.63 4.05
N LEU A 88 9.77 0.14 4.56
CA LEU A 88 8.96 -0.83 3.81
C LEU A 88 8.42 -0.22 2.52
N ALA A 89 8.00 1.03 2.57
CA ALA A 89 7.54 1.72 1.37
C ALA A 89 8.66 1.86 0.34
N ASP A 90 9.87 2.19 0.79
CA ASP A 90 11.02 2.29 -0.09
C ASP A 90 11.31 0.94 -0.75
N ILE A 91 11.27 -0.14 0.03
CA ILE A 91 11.49 -1.49 -0.50
C ILE A 91 10.43 -1.82 -1.55
N PHE A 92 9.17 -1.52 -1.26
CA PHE A 92 8.09 -1.79 -2.21
C PHE A 92 8.32 -1.06 -3.53
N LEU A 93 8.63 0.22 -3.47
CA LEU A 93 8.83 1.02 -4.68
C LEU A 93 10.03 0.54 -5.47
N ARG A 94 11.10 0.11 -4.79
CA ARG A 94 12.26 -0.45 -5.48
C ARG A 94 11.96 -1.83 -6.06
N MET A 95 11.15 -2.63 -5.35
CA MET A 95 10.72 -3.93 -5.88
C MET A 95 10.00 -3.78 -7.21
N ILE A 96 9.11 -2.80 -7.30
CA ILE A 96 8.37 -2.53 -8.53
C ILE A 96 9.31 -2.18 -9.67
N LYS A 97 10.44 -1.54 -9.37
CA LYS A 97 11.45 -1.19 -10.37
C LYS A 97 12.44 -2.32 -10.65
N GLY A 98 12.32 -3.44 -9.94
CA GLY A 98 13.27 -4.53 -10.08
C GLY A 98 14.59 -4.29 -9.35
N GLU A 99 14.61 -3.42 -8.35
CA GLU A 99 15.83 -2.99 -7.66
C GLU A 99 15.92 -3.45 -6.20
N ALA A 100 14.99 -4.28 -5.74
CA ALA A 100 15.02 -4.80 -4.39
C ALA A 100 15.60 -6.21 -4.37
N SER A 101 16.32 -6.55 -3.30
CA SER A 101 16.84 -7.90 -3.14
C SER A 101 15.74 -8.84 -2.66
N ASP A 102 15.99 -10.14 -2.77
CA ASP A 102 15.01 -11.14 -2.30
C ASP A 102 14.75 -11.00 -0.81
N ASP A 103 15.78 -10.73 -0.02
CA ASP A 103 15.62 -10.55 1.43
C ASP A 103 14.75 -9.33 1.73
N GLU A 104 14.91 -8.27 0.97
CA GLU A 104 14.08 -7.08 1.14
C GLU A 104 12.63 -7.37 0.76
N ILE A 105 12.43 -8.06 -0.35
CA ILE A 105 11.08 -8.39 -0.81
C ILE A 105 10.35 -9.26 0.21
N ASP A 106 11.06 -10.16 0.88
CA ASP A 106 10.46 -11.00 1.92
C ASP A 106 9.87 -10.19 3.06
N GLN A 107 10.45 -9.02 3.35
CA GLN A 107 9.93 -8.14 4.40
C GLN A 107 8.55 -7.59 4.08
N LEU A 108 8.16 -7.61 2.82
CA LEU A 108 6.87 -7.08 2.38
C LEU A 108 5.73 -8.08 2.58
N GLU A 109 6.03 -9.31 2.99
CA GLU A 109 5.03 -10.35 3.24
C GLU A 109 4.10 -10.50 2.04
N GLU A 110 2.78 -10.42 2.23
CA GLU A 110 1.84 -10.60 1.11
C GLU A 110 2.02 -9.57 0.01
N ALA A 111 2.47 -8.37 0.34
CA ALA A 111 2.67 -7.34 -0.69
C ALA A 111 3.72 -7.73 -1.71
N SER A 112 4.55 -8.73 -1.40
CA SER A 112 5.55 -9.23 -2.33
C SER A 112 4.94 -9.85 -3.59
N VAL A 113 3.67 -10.24 -3.54
CA VAL A 113 3.00 -10.81 -4.72
C VAL A 113 2.90 -9.78 -5.85
N LEU A 114 3.02 -8.50 -5.52
CA LEU A 114 2.94 -7.44 -6.53
C LEU A 114 4.25 -7.22 -7.29
N LYS A 115 5.30 -7.98 -6.99
CA LYS A 115 6.58 -7.80 -7.67
C LYS A 115 6.46 -7.98 -9.19
N ASN A 116 5.53 -8.80 -9.64
CA ASN A 116 5.36 -9.05 -11.07
C ASN A 116 4.55 -7.97 -11.78
N ILE A 117 4.02 -7.00 -11.02
CA ILE A 117 3.24 -5.92 -11.61
C ILE A 117 4.10 -5.03 -12.50
N SER A 118 5.44 -5.09 -12.34
CA SER A 118 6.35 -4.34 -13.19
C SER A 118 6.22 -4.71 -14.67
N HIS A 119 5.68 -5.90 -14.95
CA HIS A 119 5.42 -6.34 -16.32
C HIS A 119 4.11 -5.79 -16.89
N MET A 120 3.38 -5.03 -16.09
CA MET A 120 2.09 -4.46 -16.48
C MET A 120 2.12 -2.95 -16.23
N PRO A 121 2.79 -2.18 -17.11
CA PRO A 121 3.03 -0.75 -16.86
C PRO A 121 1.77 0.05 -16.53
N ALA A 122 0.64 -0.31 -17.14
CA ALA A 122 -0.61 0.41 -16.87
C ALA A 122 -1.07 0.24 -15.43
N ARG A 123 -0.64 -0.84 -14.76
CA ARG A 123 -1.05 -1.14 -13.39
C ARG A 123 -0.04 -0.71 -12.35
N VAL A 124 1.17 -0.36 -12.76
CA VAL A 124 2.20 0.07 -11.82
C VAL A 124 1.72 1.27 -11.00
N LYS A 125 1.12 2.25 -11.65
CA LYS A 125 0.63 3.45 -10.97
C LYS A 125 -0.45 3.11 -9.95
N CYS A 126 -1.27 2.11 -10.25
CA CYS A 126 -2.31 1.66 -9.32
C CYS A 126 -1.67 1.00 -8.09
N ALA A 127 -0.70 0.14 -8.31
CA ALA A 127 -0.07 -0.60 -7.23
C ALA A 127 0.69 0.30 -6.26
N VAL A 128 1.31 1.37 -6.75
CA VAL A 128 2.14 2.24 -5.92
C VAL A 128 1.39 3.39 -5.28
N LEU A 129 0.13 3.61 -5.65
CA LEU A 129 -0.59 4.80 -5.20
C LEU A 129 -0.61 4.95 -3.68
N GLY A 130 -1.03 3.92 -2.95
CA GLY A 130 -1.08 3.98 -1.50
C GLY A 130 0.29 4.21 -0.87
N TRP A 131 1.30 3.53 -1.41
CA TRP A 131 2.67 3.63 -0.89
C TRP A 131 3.26 5.03 -1.10
N ARG A 132 2.98 5.64 -2.26
CA ARG A 132 3.42 7.01 -2.51
C ARG A 132 2.69 7.99 -1.62
N THR A 133 1.39 7.76 -1.41
CA THR A 133 0.60 8.61 -0.52
C THR A 133 1.16 8.56 0.90
N LEU A 134 1.56 7.37 1.35
CA LEU A 134 2.18 7.22 2.66
C LEU A 134 3.48 8.03 2.75
N ASN A 135 4.33 7.94 1.74
CA ASN A 135 5.58 8.70 1.72
C ASN A 135 5.31 10.20 1.79
N GLU A 136 4.36 10.68 1.02
CA GLU A 136 4.04 12.10 1.00
C GLU A 136 3.46 12.57 2.33
N MET A 137 2.64 11.73 2.94
CA MET A 137 2.02 12.04 4.22
C MET A 137 3.07 12.35 5.28
N PHE A 138 4.09 11.50 5.39
CA PHE A 138 5.14 11.70 6.38
C PHE A 138 6.17 12.75 5.98
N LYS A 139 6.34 12.97 4.69
CA LYS A 139 7.24 14.01 4.20
C LYS A 139 6.69 15.39 4.53
N ASP A 140 5.40 15.59 4.31
CA ASP A 140 4.76 16.88 4.53
C ASP A 140 4.31 17.07 5.98
N GLY A 141 3.91 16.00 6.64
CA GLY A 141 3.33 16.05 7.98
C GLY A 141 4.34 16.24 9.09
N LYS A 142 5.57 15.82 8.89
CA LYS A 142 6.68 15.94 9.86
C LYS A 142 6.25 15.68 11.28
#